data_f3fdd9905449af1c927af5b81796ba3f
#
_entry.id   f3fdd9905449af1c927af5b81796ba3f
#
_cell.length_a   1.000
_cell.length_b   1.000
_cell.length_c   1.000
_cell.angle_alpha   90.00
_cell.angle_beta   90.00
_cell.angle_gamma   90.00
#
_symmetry.space_group_name_H-M   'P 1'
#
loop_
_entity.id
_entity.type
_entity.pdbx_description
1 polymer ?
#
loop_
_entity_poly.entity_id
_entity_poly.type
_entity_poly.pdbx_seq_one_letter_code
_entity_poly.pdbx_strand_id
1 'polypeptide(L)'
;MTVAETIYLGITSTGILGLFLIYLGYPLMVLLLPKRNRPSTGQPTPTAATLIIPAWREGKGLDQKLENTLALNTSEIEVQVIVITDQSKPSELPAHIQWITETERLGKAASLNRAMQQVNTPIVIFSDANTHLNPAAILQILRSFTDPSIGAVAGEKGLMTDRDSGVRSERIYWNYESALKKLDARFNSVVGGAGELLAIRSDYFVPLPPDSLLDDLVISWEIVKQGHRIAYAPDARALETPSRNLREEATRKIRIAAGGYQFLDRHPLYAIFAISPSYAFQFLFRKWARWRLAPVLMILALIGNTGLLYVAPTSHVTEFITSAQVAFYALAALGFILEAGRVKLGWLAAPFYFVFMHVCQLRGWLRYRFGNQSVLWERTTRS
;
A
#
# COMPACT_ATOMS: atom_id res chain seq x y z
N MET A 1 7.79 -28.68 33.72
CA MET A 1 7.10 -27.42 33.44
C MET A 1 5.84 -27.34 34.28
N THR A 2 5.62 -26.26 34.97
CA THR A 2 4.36 -25.98 35.66
C THR A 2 3.27 -25.60 34.64
N VAL A 3 1.99 -25.63 35.08
CA VAL A 3 0.87 -25.19 34.23
C VAL A 3 1.07 -23.72 33.78
N ALA A 4 1.53 -22.86 34.69
CA ALA A 4 1.80 -21.45 34.37
C ALA A 4 2.91 -21.29 33.29
N GLU A 5 4.01 -22.03 33.42
CA GLU A 5 5.07 -22.07 32.40
C GLU A 5 4.54 -22.49 31.02
N THR A 6 3.69 -23.54 31.00
CA THR A 6 3.10 -24.03 29.74
C THR A 6 2.22 -22.97 29.09
N ILE A 7 1.39 -22.27 29.89
CA ILE A 7 0.51 -21.21 29.39
C ILE A 7 1.32 -20.06 28.81
N TYR A 8 2.28 -19.52 29.56
CA TYR A 8 3.05 -18.36 29.08
C TYR A 8 3.97 -18.71 27.92
N LEU A 9 4.52 -19.92 27.87
CA LEU A 9 5.27 -20.41 26.71
C LEU A 9 4.36 -20.52 25.49
N GLY A 10 3.14 -21.02 25.65
CA GLY A 10 2.15 -21.09 24.59
C GLY A 10 1.78 -19.71 24.05
N ILE A 11 1.53 -18.73 24.92
CA ILE A 11 1.22 -17.34 24.52
C ILE A 11 2.41 -16.73 23.76
N THR A 12 3.63 -16.87 24.28
CA THR A 12 4.84 -16.33 23.66
C THR A 12 5.09 -16.97 22.28
N SER A 13 5.00 -18.30 22.21
CA SER A 13 5.20 -19.04 20.98
C SER A 13 4.15 -18.69 19.92
N THR A 14 2.89 -18.54 20.31
CA THR A 14 1.81 -18.11 19.42
C THR A 14 2.10 -16.71 18.85
N GLY A 15 2.56 -15.78 19.70
CA GLY A 15 2.94 -14.43 19.26
C GLY A 15 4.09 -14.45 18.26
N ILE A 16 5.19 -15.12 18.59
CA ILE A 16 6.41 -15.15 17.75
C ILE A 16 6.17 -15.92 16.45
N LEU A 17 5.60 -17.14 16.52
CA LEU A 17 5.35 -17.98 15.36
C LEU A 17 4.29 -17.36 14.43
N GLY A 18 3.27 -16.71 15.00
CA GLY A 18 2.27 -16.00 14.20
C GLY A 18 2.88 -14.83 13.44
N LEU A 19 3.74 -14.02 14.06
CA LEU A 19 4.47 -12.96 13.38
C LEU A 19 5.41 -13.52 12.30
N PHE A 20 6.16 -14.57 12.63
CA PHE A 20 7.01 -15.27 11.66
C PHE A 20 6.20 -15.74 10.46
N LEU A 21 5.07 -16.39 10.69
CA LEU A 21 4.20 -16.91 9.62
C LEU A 21 3.68 -15.78 8.70
N ILE A 22 3.28 -14.64 9.28
CA ILE A 22 2.75 -13.50 8.52
C ILE A 22 3.83 -12.84 7.65
N TYR A 23 5.04 -12.65 8.18
CA TYR A 23 6.06 -11.82 7.51
C TYR A 23 7.12 -12.62 6.75
N LEU A 24 7.43 -13.84 7.18
CA LEU A 24 8.42 -14.71 6.55
C LEU A 24 7.80 -16.00 5.99
N GLY A 25 6.90 -16.64 6.73
CA GLY A 25 6.25 -17.87 6.32
C GLY A 25 5.42 -17.69 5.05
N TYR A 26 4.60 -16.64 4.98
CA TYR A 26 3.79 -16.36 3.78
C TYR A 26 4.63 -16.20 2.50
N PRO A 27 5.64 -15.33 2.42
CA PRO A 27 6.46 -15.25 1.20
C PRO A 27 7.16 -16.56 0.86
N LEU A 28 7.61 -17.35 1.84
CA LEU A 28 8.19 -18.67 1.60
C LEU A 28 7.15 -19.64 1.02
N MET A 29 5.93 -19.67 1.58
CA MET A 29 4.84 -20.49 1.03
C MET A 29 4.52 -20.11 -0.42
N VAL A 30 4.35 -18.81 -0.71
CA VAL A 30 4.04 -18.35 -2.08
C VAL A 30 5.19 -18.62 -3.04
N LEU A 31 6.45 -18.58 -2.58
CA LEU A 31 7.62 -18.95 -3.39
C LEU A 31 7.58 -20.41 -3.84
N LEU A 32 7.07 -21.31 -3.01
CA LEU A 32 6.95 -22.75 -3.29
C LEU A 32 5.71 -23.09 -4.12
N LEU A 33 4.71 -22.22 -4.17
CA LEU A 33 3.51 -22.45 -4.97
C LEU A 33 3.79 -22.34 -6.48
N PRO A 34 3.06 -23.10 -7.31
CA PRO A 34 3.27 -23.07 -8.75
C PRO A 34 3.02 -21.66 -9.33
N LYS A 35 3.76 -21.34 -10.37
CA LYS A 35 3.48 -20.14 -11.16
C LYS A 35 2.16 -20.32 -11.90
N ARG A 36 1.33 -19.30 -11.93
CA ARG A 36 0.14 -19.32 -12.77
C ARG A 36 0.56 -19.31 -14.26
N ASN A 37 -0.05 -20.20 -15.03
CA ASN A 37 0.09 -20.18 -16.48
C ASN A 37 -0.59 -18.92 -17.04
N ARG A 38 0.10 -18.21 -17.91
CA ARG A 38 -0.51 -17.12 -18.69
C ARG A 38 -1.29 -17.72 -19.83
N PRO A 39 -2.45 -17.15 -20.22
CA PRO A 39 -3.15 -17.60 -21.42
C PRO A 39 -2.24 -17.43 -22.63
N SER A 40 -2.28 -18.41 -23.54
CA SER A 40 -1.47 -18.41 -24.78
C SER A 40 -1.97 -17.40 -25.82
N THR A 41 -3.21 -16.95 -25.73
CA THR A 41 -3.84 -15.98 -26.64
C THR A 41 -4.00 -14.65 -25.94
N GLY A 42 -3.12 -13.70 -26.30
CA GLY A 42 -3.21 -12.32 -25.81
C GLY A 42 -4.14 -11.48 -26.67
N GLN A 43 -4.76 -10.47 -26.07
CA GLN A 43 -5.43 -9.39 -26.80
C GLN A 43 -4.38 -8.37 -27.28
N PRO A 44 -4.71 -7.56 -28.29
CA PRO A 44 -3.86 -6.42 -28.65
C PRO A 44 -3.65 -5.50 -27.45
N THR A 45 -2.46 -4.91 -27.35
CA THR A 45 -2.21 -3.88 -26.34
C THR A 45 -3.17 -2.71 -26.57
N PRO A 46 -3.91 -2.24 -25.54
CA PRO A 46 -4.74 -1.06 -25.69
C PRO A 46 -3.90 0.15 -26.11
N THR A 47 -4.43 0.91 -27.07
CA THR A 47 -3.77 2.10 -27.63
C THR A 47 -4.33 3.41 -27.13
N ALA A 48 -5.35 3.37 -26.27
CA ALA A 48 -5.97 4.54 -25.67
C ALA A 48 -6.13 4.38 -24.15
N ALA A 49 -5.83 5.43 -23.41
CA ALA A 49 -5.99 5.48 -21.96
C ALA A 49 -6.33 6.89 -21.47
N THR A 50 -7.02 6.98 -20.34
CA THR A 50 -7.23 8.24 -19.60
C THR A 50 -6.42 8.23 -18.32
N LEU A 51 -5.55 9.24 -18.14
CA LEU A 51 -4.82 9.47 -16.90
C LEU A 51 -5.60 10.46 -16.03
N ILE A 52 -6.04 10.04 -14.84
CA ILE A 52 -6.74 10.88 -13.86
C ILE A 52 -5.78 11.31 -12.77
N ILE A 53 -5.68 12.62 -12.55
CA ILE A 53 -4.83 13.26 -11.55
C ILE A 53 -5.71 14.06 -10.58
N PRO A 54 -6.10 13.47 -9.44
CA PRO A 54 -6.77 14.21 -8.38
C PRO A 54 -5.76 15.05 -7.61
N ALA A 55 -6.03 16.36 -7.46
CA ALA A 55 -5.16 17.31 -6.79
C ALA A 55 -5.96 18.27 -5.92
N TRP A 56 -5.57 18.44 -4.66
CA TRP A 56 -6.19 19.40 -3.75
C TRP A 56 -5.13 20.20 -3.00
N ARG A 57 -5.08 21.51 -3.25
CA ARG A 57 -4.10 22.44 -2.65
C ARG A 57 -2.63 22.04 -2.90
N GLU A 58 -2.34 21.46 -4.06
CA GLU A 58 -0.99 20.99 -4.40
C GLU A 58 -0.04 22.15 -4.80
N GLY A 59 -0.60 23.28 -5.25
CA GLY A 59 0.20 24.44 -5.67
C GLY A 59 1.19 24.06 -6.77
N LYS A 60 2.48 24.44 -6.59
CA LYS A 60 3.55 24.12 -7.54
C LYS A 60 3.76 22.61 -7.78
N GLY A 61 3.31 21.75 -6.86
CA GLY A 61 3.38 20.30 -7.06
C GLY A 61 2.55 19.82 -8.25
N LEU A 62 1.38 20.47 -8.48
CA LEU A 62 0.56 20.16 -9.64
C LEU A 62 1.24 20.58 -10.95
N ASP A 63 1.91 21.72 -10.98
CA ASP A 63 2.65 22.19 -12.16
C ASP A 63 3.76 21.19 -12.53
N GLN A 64 4.53 20.73 -11.54
CA GLN A 64 5.56 19.70 -11.72
C GLN A 64 4.97 18.37 -12.20
N LYS A 65 3.79 17.99 -11.70
CA LYS A 65 3.08 16.80 -12.16
C LYS A 65 2.65 16.92 -13.61
N LEU A 66 2.17 18.11 -14.02
CA LEU A 66 1.80 18.38 -15.42
C LEU A 66 3.01 18.32 -16.34
N GLU A 67 4.12 18.98 -15.97
CA GLU A 67 5.38 18.89 -16.71
C GLU A 67 5.84 17.43 -16.87
N ASN A 68 5.82 16.64 -15.79
CA ASN A 68 6.14 15.22 -15.84
C ASN A 68 5.20 14.46 -16.76
N THR A 69 3.90 14.76 -16.71
CA THR A 69 2.87 14.09 -17.54
C THR A 69 3.08 14.37 -19.02
N LEU A 70 3.40 15.61 -19.38
CA LEU A 70 3.68 16.02 -20.77
C LEU A 70 4.98 15.42 -21.31
N ALA A 71 5.92 15.07 -20.43
CA ALA A 71 7.18 14.43 -20.80
C ALA A 71 7.10 12.90 -20.93
N LEU A 72 5.93 12.28 -20.70
CA LEU A 72 5.76 10.84 -20.86
C LEU A 72 5.84 10.41 -22.32
N ASN A 73 6.43 9.25 -22.56
CA ASN A 73 6.47 8.66 -23.90
C ASN A 73 5.10 8.06 -24.24
N THR A 74 4.33 8.80 -25.02
CA THR A 74 2.97 8.43 -25.46
C THR A 74 2.84 8.41 -26.99
N SER A 75 3.95 8.35 -27.74
CA SER A 75 3.95 8.45 -29.20
C SER A 75 3.12 7.38 -29.92
N GLU A 76 2.91 6.23 -29.29
CA GLU A 76 2.15 5.10 -29.82
C GLU A 76 0.78 4.95 -29.15
N ILE A 77 0.37 5.89 -28.30
CA ILE A 77 -0.80 5.75 -27.42
C ILE A 77 -1.56 7.07 -27.37
N GLU A 78 -2.86 7.02 -27.55
CA GLU A 78 -3.74 8.16 -27.29
C GLU A 78 -3.96 8.29 -25.76
N VAL A 79 -3.39 9.32 -25.17
CA VAL A 79 -3.55 9.60 -23.73
C VAL A 79 -4.35 10.86 -23.53
N GLN A 80 -5.55 10.70 -22.94
CA GLN A 80 -6.34 11.80 -22.40
C GLN A 80 -5.94 12.01 -20.96
N VAL A 81 -5.87 13.25 -20.50
CA VAL A 81 -5.53 13.59 -19.12
C VAL A 81 -6.72 14.34 -18.50
N ILE A 82 -7.19 13.87 -17.35
CA ILE A 82 -8.20 14.57 -16.56
C ILE A 82 -7.54 15.03 -15.26
N VAL A 83 -7.45 16.33 -15.08
CA VAL A 83 -7.02 16.94 -13.81
C VAL A 83 -8.27 17.40 -13.07
N ILE A 84 -8.45 16.91 -11.84
CA ILE A 84 -9.54 17.33 -10.97
C ILE A 84 -8.97 17.99 -9.71
N THR A 85 -9.26 19.29 -9.52
CA THR A 85 -8.54 20.11 -8.55
C THR A 85 -9.37 21.31 -8.10
N ASP A 86 -9.00 21.92 -6.97
CA ASP A 86 -9.51 23.19 -6.47
C ASP A 86 -8.82 24.43 -7.10
N GLN A 87 -7.82 24.21 -7.95
CA GLN A 87 -7.10 25.31 -8.61
C GLN A 87 -7.81 25.78 -9.87
N SER A 88 -7.66 27.05 -10.18
CA SER A 88 -8.15 27.62 -11.43
C SER A 88 -7.46 26.98 -12.63
N LYS A 89 -8.23 26.85 -13.72
CA LYS A 89 -7.68 26.36 -14.99
C LYS A 89 -6.57 27.29 -15.47
N PRO A 90 -5.38 26.76 -15.83
CA PRO A 90 -4.33 27.54 -16.50
C PRO A 90 -4.84 28.15 -17.80
N SER A 91 -4.29 29.34 -18.17
CA SER A 91 -4.65 30.04 -19.42
C SER A 91 -4.31 29.23 -20.67
N GLU A 92 -3.22 28.46 -20.61
CA GLU A 92 -2.76 27.61 -21.69
C GLU A 92 -2.71 26.15 -21.22
N LEU A 93 -3.50 25.30 -21.85
CA LEU A 93 -3.51 23.87 -21.62
C LEU A 93 -3.58 23.13 -22.95
N PRO A 94 -2.78 22.07 -23.14
CA PRO A 94 -2.92 21.18 -24.31
C PRO A 94 -4.34 20.61 -24.46
N ALA A 95 -4.81 20.46 -25.69
CA ALA A 95 -6.17 20.04 -25.98
C ALA A 95 -6.55 18.66 -25.40
N HIS A 96 -5.58 17.78 -25.17
CA HIS A 96 -5.79 16.46 -24.55
C HIS A 96 -5.87 16.49 -23.02
N ILE A 97 -5.74 17.67 -22.38
CA ILE A 97 -5.90 17.85 -20.93
C ILE A 97 -7.25 18.49 -20.64
N GLN A 98 -8.12 17.73 -20.02
CA GLN A 98 -9.38 18.20 -19.46
C GLN A 98 -9.16 18.66 -18.01
N TRP A 99 -9.67 19.85 -17.68
CA TRP A 99 -9.57 20.44 -16.36
C TRP A 99 -10.91 20.54 -15.69
N ILE A 100 -11.08 19.92 -14.53
CA ILE A 100 -12.29 19.96 -13.72
C ILE A 100 -11.96 20.72 -12.43
N THR A 101 -12.57 21.88 -12.26
CA THR A 101 -12.44 22.67 -11.03
C THR A 101 -13.49 22.24 -10.01
N GLU A 102 -13.06 21.94 -8.79
CA GLU A 102 -13.92 21.65 -7.65
C GLU A 102 -13.93 22.84 -6.69
N THR A 103 -15.11 23.30 -6.34
CA THR A 103 -15.32 24.42 -5.39
C THR A 103 -15.42 23.92 -3.96
N GLU A 104 -15.81 22.65 -3.78
CA GLU A 104 -15.99 22.02 -2.48
C GLU A 104 -15.05 20.84 -2.29
N ARG A 105 -14.58 20.67 -1.05
CA ARG A 105 -13.71 19.56 -0.68
C ARG A 105 -14.51 18.33 -0.29
N LEU A 106 -14.84 17.50 -1.26
CA LEU A 106 -15.65 16.28 -1.06
C LEU A 106 -14.82 15.01 -0.78
N GLY A 107 -13.50 15.09 -0.89
CA GLY A 107 -12.57 13.96 -0.71
C GLY A 107 -12.24 13.25 -2.02
N LYS A 108 -11.13 12.49 -2.01
CA LYS A 108 -10.55 11.86 -3.22
C LYS A 108 -11.53 10.91 -3.92
N ALA A 109 -12.28 10.09 -3.15
CA ALA A 109 -13.25 9.16 -3.73
C ALA A 109 -14.33 9.87 -4.57
N ALA A 110 -14.85 11.00 -4.08
CA ALA A 110 -15.85 11.81 -4.81
C ALA A 110 -15.24 12.43 -6.08
N SER A 111 -14.02 12.97 -5.98
CA SER A 111 -13.30 13.51 -7.13
C SER A 111 -13.04 12.44 -8.20
N LEU A 112 -12.63 11.24 -7.81
CA LEU A 112 -12.45 10.13 -8.74
C LEU A 112 -13.76 9.71 -9.40
N ASN A 113 -14.85 9.59 -8.64
CA ASN A 113 -16.17 9.28 -9.20
C ASN A 113 -16.60 10.31 -10.25
N ARG A 114 -16.37 11.60 -9.99
CA ARG A 114 -16.69 12.68 -10.91
C ARG A 114 -15.84 12.64 -12.17
N ALA A 115 -14.54 12.40 -12.04
CA ALA A 115 -13.61 12.28 -13.16
C ALA A 115 -13.99 11.08 -14.05
N MET A 116 -14.37 9.95 -13.46
CA MET A 116 -14.79 8.76 -14.20
C MET A 116 -15.99 8.97 -15.11
N GLN A 117 -16.88 9.92 -14.82
CA GLN A 117 -18.01 10.27 -15.69
C GLN A 117 -17.58 10.88 -17.04
N GLN A 118 -16.33 11.35 -17.14
CA GLN A 118 -15.77 11.97 -18.33
C GLN A 118 -14.84 11.02 -19.13
N VAL A 119 -14.68 9.79 -18.65
CA VAL A 119 -13.79 8.79 -19.27
C VAL A 119 -14.48 8.11 -20.42
N ASN A 120 -13.80 8.11 -21.59
CA ASN A 120 -14.28 7.46 -22.82
C ASN A 120 -13.27 6.44 -23.37
N THR A 121 -12.17 6.22 -22.70
CA THR A 121 -11.11 5.27 -23.13
C THR A 121 -11.27 3.91 -22.44
N PRO A 122 -10.77 2.81 -23.04
CA PRO A 122 -10.91 1.48 -22.46
C PRO A 122 -10.10 1.26 -21.16
N ILE A 123 -9.06 2.07 -20.95
CA ILE A 123 -8.20 1.98 -19.77
C ILE A 123 -8.17 3.32 -19.04
N VAL A 124 -8.29 3.26 -17.72
CA VAL A 124 -8.10 4.40 -16.83
C VAL A 124 -6.89 4.18 -15.94
N ILE A 125 -6.08 5.20 -15.79
CA ILE A 125 -4.88 5.22 -14.95
C ILE A 125 -5.09 6.30 -13.89
N PHE A 126 -5.04 5.91 -12.63
CA PHE A 126 -5.07 6.82 -11.48
C PHE A 126 -3.63 7.11 -11.06
N SER A 127 -3.28 8.38 -10.87
CA SER A 127 -1.97 8.77 -10.37
C SER A 127 -2.07 10.00 -9.47
N ASP A 128 -1.50 9.90 -8.27
CA ASP A 128 -1.50 11.01 -7.31
C ASP A 128 -0.70 12.21 -7.85
N ALA A 129 -1.14 13.42 -7.51
CA ALA A 129 -0.53 14.66 -7.98
C ALA A 129 0.92 14.87 -7.49
N ASN A 130 1.28 14.23 -6.37
CA ASN A 130 2.62 14.31 -5.76
C ASN A 130 3.59 13.23 -6.24
N THR A 131 3.26 12.49 -7.32
CA THR A 131 4.11 11.42 -7.86
C THR A 131 4.62 11.75 -9.26
N HIS A 132 5.85 11.35 -9.56
CA HIS A 132 6.45 11.46 -10.88
C HIS A 132 6.52 10.08 -11.53
N LEU A 133 5.94 9.97 -12.71
CA LEU A 133 5.98 8.74 -13.49
C LEU A 133 7.26 8.69 -14.34
N ASN A 134 7.84 7.50 -14.47
CA ASN A 134 8.93 7.31 -15.43
C ASN A 134 8.41 7.37 -16.87
N PRO A 135 9.23 7.77 -17.86
CA PRO A 135 8.78 8.05 -19.23
C PRO A 135 7.94 6.94 -19.88
N ALA A 136 8.26 5.67 -19.63
CA ALA A 136 7.57 4.53 -20.22
C ALA A 136 6.43 3.95 -19.35
N ALA A 137 6.07 4.59 -18.23
CA ALA A 137 5.14 4.03 -17.26
C ALA A 137 3.79 3.62 -17.86
N ILE A 138 3.18 4.48 -18.67
CA ILE A 138 1.88 4.20 -19.30
C ILE A 138 1.98 2.99 -20.24
N LEU A 139 2.99 2.96 -21.10
CA LEU A 139 3.19 1.86 -22.03
C LEU A 139 3.40 0.52 -21.31
N GLN A 140 4.19 0.51 -20.24
CA GLN A 140 4.41 -0.70 -19.41
C GLN A 140 3.13 -1.20 -18.74
N ILE A 141 2.25 -0.30 -18.32
CA ILE A 141 0.94 -0.64 -17.77
C ILE A 141 0.06 -1.26 -18.84
N LEU A 142 -0.07 -0.62 -20.02
CA LEU A 142 -0.96 -1.06 -21.08
C LEU A 142 -0.59 -2.45 -21.61
N ARG A 143 0.69 -2.77 -21.68
CA ARG A 143 1.17 -4.11 -22.07
C ARG A 143 0.64 -5.22 -21.16
N SER A 144 0.33 -4.94 -19.90
CA SER A 144 -0.22 -5.95 -18.99
C SER A 144 -1.68 -6.30 -19.30
N PHE A 145 -2.42 -5.43 -19.98
CA PHE A 145 -3.82 -5.67 -20.37
C PHE A 145 -3.98 -6.56 -21.63
N THR A 146 -2.91 -7.06 -22.21
CA THR A 146 -2.96 -8.09 -23.24
C THR A 146 -3.54 -9.42 -22.73
N ASP A 147 -3.45 -9.70 -21.43
CA ASP A 147 -4.13 -10.82 -20.76
C ASP A 147 -5.58 -10.40 -20.42
N PRO A 148 -6.62 -11.04 -21.03
CA PRO A 148 -8.02 -10.67 -20.79
C PRO A 148 -8.47 -10.92 -19.34
N SER A 149 -7.79 -11.78 -18.58
CA SER A 149 -8.10 -12.00 -17.17
C SER A 149 -7.65 -10.84 -16.27
N ILE A 150 -6.88 -9.88 -16.79
CA ILE A 150 -6.41 -8.72 -16.06
C ILE A 150 -7.43 -7.60 -16.14
N GLY A 151 -8.02 -7.26 -15.00
CA GLY A 151 -8.94 -6.12 -14.85
C GLY A 151 -8.25 -4.87 -14.31
N ALA A 152 -7.12 -5.04 -13.60
CA ALA A 152 -6.32 -3.93 -13.09
C ALA A 152 -4.81 -4.22 -13.17
N VAL A 153 -4.02 -3.16 -13.13
CA VAL A 153 -2.55 -3.21 -13.11
C VAL A 153 -2.02 -2.26 -12.05
N ALA A 154 -1.26 -2.78 -11.11
CA ALA A 154 -0.55 -1.99 -10.11
C ALA A 154 0.86 -1.65 -10.62
N GLY A 155 1.22 -0.38 -10.62
CA GLY A 155 2.59 0.06 -10.84
C GLY A 155 3.48 -0.13 -9.62
N GLU A 156 4.75 0.21 -9.78
CA GLU A 156 5.76 0.20 -8.74
C GLU A 156 5.86 1.57 -8.07
N LYS A 157 5.71 1.60 -6.76
CA LYS A 157 6.02 2.76 -5.96
C LYS A 157 7.52 2.83 -5.69
N GLY A 158 8.15 3.93 -6.07
CA GLY A 158 9.53 4.26 -5.72
C GLY A 158 9.60 5.53 -4.87
N LEU A 159 10.74 5.72 -4.22
CA LEU A 159 11.06 6.96 -3.53
C LEU A 159 12.10 7.74 -4.34
N MET A 160 11.87 9.03 -4.52
CA MET A 160 12.89 9.92 -5.09
C MET A 160 14.15 9.91 -4.22
N THR A 161 15.30 9.77 -4.85
CA THR A 161 16.59 9.67 -4.17
C THR A 161 17.31 11.01 -4.14
N ASP A 162 16.83 11.96 -3.36
CA ASP A 162 17.74 12.97 -2.85
C ASP A 162 18.48 12.38 -1.64
N ARG A 163 19.81 12.44 -1.69
CA ARG A 163 20.71 11.68 -0.81
C ARG A 163 20.53 11.98 0.68
N ASP A 164 19.85 13.07 1.06
CA ASP A 164 19.81 13.58 2.43
C ASP A 164 18.42 13.89 3.00
N SER A 165 17.33 13.67 2.28
CA SER A 165 15.98 14.00 2.74
C SER A 165 15.08 12.77 2.96
N GLY A 166 14.32 12.79 4.04
CA GLY A 166 13.23 11.85 4.29
C GLY A 166 13.56 10.68 5.22
N VAL A 167 12.54 9.86 5.46
CA VAL A 167 12.61 8.66 6.32
C VAL A 167 13.28 7.51 5.55
N ARG A 168 14.51 7.19 5.91
CA ARG A 168 15.36 6.21 5.20
C ARG A 168 14.88 4.76 5.38
N SER A 169 14.29 4.47 6.53
CA SER A 169 13.72 3.16 6.84
C SER A 169 12.53 2.80 5.95
N GLU A 170 11.84 3.79 5.39
CA GLU A 170 10.73 3.58 4.47
C GLU A 170 11.14 2.81 3.20
N ARG A 171 12.38 2.99 2.72
CA ARG A 171 12.89 2.26 1.55
C ARG A 171 12.96 0.75 1.75
N ILE A 172 13.39 0.28 2.94
CA ILE A 172 13.46 -1.16 3.25
C ILE A 172 12.06 -1.76 3.20
N TYR A 173 11.09 -1.06 3.76
CA TYR A 173 9.69 -1.49 3.71
C TYR A 173 9.18 -1.60 2.26
N TRP A 174 9.42 -0.59 1.41
CA TRP A 174 8.96 -0.63 0.02
C TRP A 174 9.66 -1.70 -0.81
N ASN A 175 10.96 -1.95 -0.59
CA ASN A 175 11.66 -3.06 -1.24
C ASN A 175 11.04 -4.42 -0.87
N TYR A 176 10.68 -4.61 0.39
CA TYR A 176 9.98 -5.80 0.85
C TYR A 176 8.58 -5.91 0.23
N GLU A 177 7.80 -4.84 0.20
CA GLU A 177 6.47 -4.81 -0.43
C GLU A 177 6.56 -5.11 -1.95
N SER A 178 7.55 -4.57 -2.64
CA SER A 178 7.79 -4.83 -4.07
C SER A 178 8.14 -6.30 -4.33
N ALA A 179 8.98 -6.90 -3.49
CA ALA A 179 9.28 -8.33 -3.57
C ALA A 179 8.01 -9.18 -3.37
N LEU A 180 7.15 -8.81 -2.41
CA LEU A 180 5.89 -9.50 -2.18
C LEU A 180 4.91 -9.32 -3.34
N LYS A 181 4.77 -8.13 -3.94
CA LYS A 181 3.93 -7.91 -5.12
C LYS A 181 4.37 -8.80 -6.29
N LYS A 182 5.70 -8.97 -6.50
CA LYS A 182 6.23 -9.89 -7.53
C LYS A 182 5.81 -11.34 -7.27
N LEU A 183 5.92 -11.80 -6.02
CA LEU A 183 5.51 -13.15 -5.63
C LEU A 183 3.99 -13.33 -5.78
N ASP A 184 3.21 -12.38 -5.30
CA ASP A 184 1.75 -12.38 -5.39
C ASP A 184 1.27 -12.47 -6.85
N ALA A 185 1.79 -11.60 -7.72
CA ALA A 185 1.46 -11.57 -9.15
C ALA A 185 1.90 -12.85 -9.89
N ARG A 186 3.01 -13.46 -9.45
CA ARG A 186 3.49 -14.73 -9.99
C ARG A 186 2.52 -15.88 -9.67
N PHE A 187 2.00 -15.91 -8.45
CA PHE A 187 1.11 -16.96 -7.96
C PHE A 187 -0.32 -16.76 -8.50
N ASN A 188 -0.92 -15.59 -8.30
CA ASN A 188 -2.29 -15.30 -8.74
C ASN A 188 -2.51 -13.83 -9.08
N SER A 189 -2.60 -12.95 -8.08
CA SER A 189 -2.99 -11.54 -8.21
C SER A 189 -2.29 -10.71 -7.14
N VAL A 190 -1.94 -9.46 -7.45
CA VAL A 190 -1.54 -8.51 -6.42
C VAL A 190 -2.72 -8.23 -5.48
N VAL A 191 -2.45 -8.10 -4.20
CA VAL A 191 -3.48 -7.83 -3.18
C VAL A 191 -3.67 -6.33 -3.00
N GLY A 192 -4.21 -5.68 -4.01
CA GLY A 192 -4.45 -4.24 -4.06
C GLY A 192 -3.34 -3.45 -4.77
N GLY A 193 -3.75 -2.45 -5.53
CA GLY A 193 -2.88 -1.45 -6.11
C GLY A 193 -2.33 -0.48 -5.06
N ALA A 194 -1.48 0.42 -5.48
CA ALA A 194 -1.06 1.58 -4.72
C ALA A 194 -1.60 2.82 -5.44
N GLY A 195 -2.15 3.78 -4.69
CA GLY A 195 -2.81 4.96 -5.23
C GLY A 195 -1.90 5.84 -6.09
N GLU A 196 -0.59 5.65 -5.96
CA GLU A 196 0.41 6.37 -6.74
C GLU A 196 0.39 6.03 -8.24
N LEU A 197 0.00 4.76 -8.57
CA LEU A 197 -0.13 4.30 -9.95
C LEU A 197 -0.94 3.00 -9.99
N LEU A 198 -2.23 3.14 -10.30
CA LEU A 198 -3.17 2.05 -10.48
C LEU A 198 -3.92 2.24 -11.79
N ALA A 199 -3.97 1.22 -12.65
CA ALA A 199 -4.78 1.24 -13.85
C ALA A 199 -5.84 0.17 -13.81
N ILE A 200 -6.99 0.44 -14.46
CA ILE A 200 -8.10 -0.50 -14.58
C ILE A 200 -8.69 -0.48 -15.99
N ARG A 201 -9.42 -1.54 -16.37
CA ARG A 201 -10.37 -1.43 -17.47
C ARG A 201 -11.53 -0.53 -17.02
N SER A 202 -11.86 0.49 -17.81
CA SER A 202 -12.89 1.49 -17.46
C SER A 202 -14.25 0.86 -17.18
N ASP A 203 -14.63 -0.16 -17.94
CA ASP A 203 -15.90 -0.88 -17.80
C ASP A 203 -16.06 -1.60 -16.44
N TYR A 204 -14.97 -1.83 -15.74
CA TYR A 204 -14.99 -2.51 -14.43
C TYR A 204 -15.00 -1.55 -13.25
N PHE A 205 -15.02 -0.25 -13.51
CA PHE A 205 -15.10 0.72 -12.42
C PHE A 205 -16.45 0.69 -11.74
N VAL A 206 -16.42 0.58 -10.43
CA VAL A 206 -17.61 0.74 -9.57
C VAL A 206 -17.45 2.03 -8.78
N PRO A 207 -18.46 2.91 -8.75
CA PRO A 207 -18.40 4.15 -7.99
C PRO A 207 -18.01 3.91 -6.52
N LEU A 208 -17.05 4.68 -6.05
CA LEU A 208 -16.50 4.57 -4.71
C LEU A 208 -17.48 5.13 -3.67
N PRO A 209 -17.66 4.47 -2.51
CA PRO A 209 -18.34 5.09 -1.39
C PRO A 209 -17.65 6.42 -1.02
N PRO A 210 -18.41 7.53 -0.83
CA PRO A 210 -17.82 8.86 -0.60
C PRO A 210 -16.91 8.95 0.62
N ASP A 211 -17.12 8.08 1.61
CA ASP A 211 -16.36 8.01 2.85
C ASP A 211 -15.19 7.02 2.81
N SER A 212 -14.81 6.52 1.62
CA SER A 212 -13.67 5.61 1.45
C SER A 212 -12.36 6.29 1.81
N LEU A 213 -11.61 5.69 2.73
CA LEU A 213 -10.28 6.16 3.16
C LEU A 213 -9.15 5.63 2.27
N LEU A 214 -9.35 4.46 1.65
CA LEU A 214 -8.39 3.79 0.75
C LEU A 214 -9.08 3.47 -0.57
N ASP A 215 -9.13 4.46 -1.46
CA ASP A 215 -9.73 4.38 -2.78
C ASP A 215 -9.10 3.27 -3.64
N ASP A 216 -7.78 3.17 -3.63
CA ASP A 216 -7.00 2.18 -4.37
C ASP A 216 -7.33 0.73 -3.97
N LEU A 217 -7.51 0.49 -2.67
CA LEU A 217 -7.88 -0.83 -2.18
C LEU A 217 -9.34 -1.18 -2.52
N VAL A 218 -10.27 -0.21 -2.43
CA VAL A 218 -11.68 -0.41 -2.80
C VAL A 218 -11.79 -0.70 -4.30
N ILE A 219 -11.12 0.07 -5.16
CA ILE A 219 -11.07 -0.19 -6.61
C ILE A 219 -10.54 -1.60 -6.87
N SER A 220 -9.40 -1.93 -6.26
CA SER A 220 -8.77 -3.25 -6.42
C SER A 220 -9.70 -4.39 -6.00
N TRP A 221 -10.43 -4.22 -4.92
CA TRP A 221 -11.39 -5.18 -4.41
C TRP A 221 -12.56 -5.40 -5.38
N GLU A 222 -13.14 -4.32 -5.91
CA GLU A 222 -14.27 -4.42 -6.84
C GLU A 222 -13.87 -5.12 -8.16
N ILE A 223 -12.64 -4.89 -8.64
CA ILE A 223 -12.08 -5.63 -9.79
C ILE A 223 -12.01 -7.14 -9.51
N VAL A 224 -11.52 -7.52 -8.33
CA VAL A 224 -11.42 -8.95 -7.98
C VAL A 224 -12.79 -9.57 -7.76
N LYS A 225 -13.75 -8.86 -7.16
CA LYS A 225 -15.15 -9.30 -7.03
C LYS A 225 -15.80 -9.64 -8.37
N GLN A 226 -15.45 -8.95 -9.41
CA GLN A 226 -15.90 -9.22 -10.79
C GLN A 226 -15.17 -10.39 -11.44
N GLY A 227 -14.31 -11.11 -10.71
CA GLY A 227 -13.57 -12.29 -11.20
C GLY A 227 -12.26 -11.96 -11.93
N HIS A 228 -11.86 -10.70 -11.95
CA HIS A 228 -10.64 -10.26 -12.62
C HIS A 228 -9.44 -10.23 -11.68
N ARG A 229 -8.25 -10.22 -12.25
CA ARG A 229 -6.98 -10.20 -11.54
C ARG A 229 -6.32 -8.83 -11.62
N ILE A 230 -5.43 -8.58 -10.66
CA ILE A 230 -4.58 -7.40 -10.65
C ILE A 230 -3.17 -7.85 -11.02
N ALA A 231 -2.66 -7.37 -12.15
CA ALA A 231 -1.27 -7.59 -12.55
C ALA A 231 -0.32 -6.62 -11.83
N TYR A 232 0.96 -6.91 -11.90
CA TYR A 232 2.02 -6.03 -11.41
C TYR A 232 2.97 -5.65 -12.54
N ALA A 233 3.15 -4.35 -12.74
CA ALA A 233 4.06 -3.77 -13.71
C ALA A 233 5.25 -3.10 -12.98
N PRO A 234 6.32 -3.85 -12.64
CA PRO A 234 7.44 -3.32 -11.85
C PRO A 234 8.26 -2.25 -12.58
N ASP A 235 8.17 -2.19 -13.90
CA ASP A 235 8.86 -1.21 -14.72
C ASP A 235 8.05 0.08 -14.92
N ALA A 236 6.75 0.07 -14.59
CA ALA A 236 5.91 1.26 -14.50
C ALA A 236 6.08 1.87 -13.11
N ARG A 237 6.94 2.88 -12.99
CA ARG A 237 7.33 3.44 -11.70
C ARG A 237 6.67 4.79 -11.44
N ALA A 238 6.10 4.92 -10.25
CA ALA A 238 5.67 6.19 -9.68
C ALA A 238 6.63 6.57 -8.52
N LEU A 239 7.37 7.65 -8.70
CA LEU A 239 8.34 8.14 -7.73
C LEU A 239 7.69 9.20 -6.85
N GLU A 240 7.77 9.05 -5.55
CA GLU A 240 7.23 9.97 -4.55
C GLU A 240 8.34 10.53 -3.69
N THR A 241 8.23 11.81 -3.31
CA THR A 241 9.12 12.39 -2.29
C THR A 241 8.84 11.71 -0.94
N PRO A 242 9.86 11.17 -0.25
CA PRO A 242 9.68 10.54 1.05
C PRO A 242 9.17 11.55 2.09
N SER A 243 8.53 11.05 3.15
CA SER A 243 8.10 11.89 4.28
C SER A 243 9.31 12.59 4.91
N ARG A 244 9.20 13.88 5.22
CA ARG A 244 10.31 14.71 5.73
C ARG A 244 10.84 14.24 7.09
N ASN A 245 9.95 13.69 7.90
CA ASN A 245 10.23 13.25 9.26
C ASN A 245 9.29 12.15 9.71
N LEU A 246 9.62 11.51 10.83
CA LEU A 246 8.85 10.41 11.41
C LEU A 246 7.42 10.80 11.79
N ARG A 247 7.16 12.06 12.14
CA ARG A 247 5.81 12.52 12.51
C ARG A 247 4.88 12.54 11.31
N GLU A 248 5.33 13.04 10.18
CA GLU A 248 4.59 13.03 8.91
C GLU A 248 4.34 11.58 8.45
N GLU A 249 5.38 10.74 8.52
CA GLU A 249 5.26 9.33 8.19
C GLU A 249 4.26 8.61 9.09
N ALA A 250 4.29 8.86 10.41
CA ALA A 250 3.33 8.32 11.35
C ALA A 250 1.89 8.75 11.02
N THR A 251 1.68 10.05 10.73
CA THR A 251 0.36 10.59 10.38
C THR A 251 -0.20 9.86 9.14
N ARG A 252 0.63 9.68 8.10
CA ARG A 252 0.27 8.96 6.89
C ARG A 252 -0.05 7.48 7.18
N LYS A 253 0.81 6.77 7.92
CA LYS A 253 0.63 5.35 8.24
C LYS A 253 -0.58 5.10 9.15
N ILE A 254 -0.84 5.96 10.10
CA ILE A 254 -2.03 5.90 10.98
C ILE A 254 -3.31 6.06 10.13
N ARG A 255 -3.34 6.99 9.18
CA ARG A 255 -4.48 7.16 8.26
C ARG A 255 -4.69 5.92 7.38
N ILE A 256 -3.61 5.38 6.80
CA ILE A 256 -3.67 4.16 5.99
C ILE A 256 -4.18 2.98 6.85
N ALA A 257 -3.71 2.85 8.08
CA ALA A 257 -4.18 1.82 9.00
C ALA A 257 -5.67 1.99 9.34
N ALA A 258 -6.13 3.22 9.63
CA ALA A 258 -7.54 3.50 9.89
C ALA A 258 -8.42 3.11 8.68
N GLY A 259 -7.97 3.44 7.46
CA GLY A 259 -8.63 3.02 6.22
C GLY A 259 -8.63 1.50 6.03
N GLY A 260 -7.55 0.82 6.42
CA GLY A 260 -7.47 -0.63 6.42
C GLY A 260 -8.52 -1.28 7.33
N TYR A 261 -8.69 -0.76 8.55
CA TYR A 261 -9.73 -1.24 9.47
C TYR A 261 -11.14 -0.94 8.95
N GLN A 262 -11.40 0.26 8.39
CA GLN A 262 -12.66 0.58 7.73
C GLN A 262 -12.97 -0.43 6.63
N PHE A 263 -11.98 -0.74 5.79
CA PHE A 263 -12.13 -1.70 4.70
C PHE A 263 -12.46 -3.10 5.23
N LEU A 264 -11.71 -3.61 6.23
CA LEU A 264 -11.92 -4.94 6.79
C LEU A 264 -13.26 -5.10 7.52
N ASP A 265 -13.82 -4.05 8.07
CA ASP A 265 -15.15 -4.08 8.71
C ASP A 265 -16.28 -4.11 7.67
N ARG A 266 -16.09 -3.48 6.51
CA ARG A 266 -17.03 -3.51 5.38
C ARG A 266 -16.97 -4.81 4.58
N HIS A 267 -15.80 -5.46 4.59
CA HIS A 267 -15.50 -6.67 3.81
C HIS A 267 -15.06 -7.81 4.75
N PRO A 268 -16.00 -8.51 5.38
CA PRO A 268 -15.69 -9.55 6.34
C PRO A 268 -14.98 -10.75 5.67
N LEU A 269 -14.16 -11.45 6.44
CA LEU A 269 -13.26 -12.50 5.94
C LEU A 269 -13.99 -13.60 5.14
N TYR A 270 -15.19 -13.98 5.55
CA TYR A 270 -15.97 -15.01 4.83
C TYR A 270 -16.35 -14.58 3.40
N ALA A 271 -16.59 -13.28 3.16
CA ALA A 271 -16.89 -12.76 1.83
C ALA A 271 -15.69 -12.87 0.89
N ILE A 272 -14.48 -12.83 1.44
CA ILE A 272 -13.23 -12.95 0.69
C ILE A 272 -13.06 -14.37 0.14
N PHE A 273 -13.37 -15.38 0.93
CA PHE A 273 -13.28 -16.79 0.51
C PHE A 273 -14.23 -17.15 -0.63
N ALA A 274 -15.35 -16.43 -0.76
CA ALA A 274 -16.34 -16.66 -1.83
C ALA A 274 -15.84 -16.21 -3.22
N ILE A 275 -14.83 -15.34 -3.29
CA ILE A 275 -14.34 -14.76 -4.57
C ILE A 275 -13.37 -15.71 -5.26
N SER A 276 -12.30 -16.08 -4.58
CA SER A 276 -11.25 -16.95 -5.10
C SER A 276 -10.42 -17.46 -3.92
N PRO A 277 -10.27 -18.78 -3.72
CA PRO A 277 -9.45 -19.33 -2.65
C PRO A 277 -7.99 -18.82 -2.69
N SER A 278 -7.41 -18.71 -3.88
CA SER A 278 -6.05 -18.20 -4.05
C SER A 278 -5.92 -16.74 -3.65
N TYR A 279 -6.87 -15.90 -4.06
CA TYR A 279 -6.87 -14.49 -3.66
C TYR A 279 -7.19 -14.34 -2.17
N ALA A 280 -8.12 -15.12 -1.64
CA ALA A 280 -8.44 -15.14 -0.21
C ALA A 280 -7.23 -15.48 0.65
N PHE A 281 -6.44 -16.50 0.25
CA PHE A 281 -5.18 -16.84 0.90
C PHE A 281 -4.19 -15.67 0.88
N GLN A 282 -3.99 -15.03 -0.28
CA GLN A 282 -3.12 -13.86 -0.39
C GLN A 282 -3.62 -12.70 0.48
N PHE A 283 -4.91 -12.38 0.41
CA PHE A 283 -5.51 -11.29 1.17
C PHE A 283 -5.43 -11.54 2.69
N LEU A 284 -5.67 -12.78 3.14
CA LEU A 284 -5.57 -13.18 4.54
C LEU A 284 -4.21 -12.78 5.13
N PHE A 285 -3.10 -13.13 4.46
CA PHE A 285 -1.76 -12.83 4.97
C PHE A 285 -1.32 -11.38 4.69
N ARG A 286 -1.63 -10.85 3.49
CA ARG A 286 -1.15 -9.55 3.05
C ARG A 286 -1.86 -8.36 3.70
N LYS A 287 -3.14 -8.53 4.08
CA LYS A 287 -3.97 -7.45 4.62
C LYS A 287 -4.57 -7.82 5.96
N TRP A 288 -5.42 -8.86 6.02
CA TRP A 288 -6.19 -9.17 7.21
C TRP A 288 -5.30 -9.50 8.42
N ALA A 289 -4.39 -10.46 8.29
CA ALA A 289 -3.51 -10.87 9.39
C ALA A 289 -2.52 -9.76 9.78
N ARG A 290 -1.97 -9.04 8.80
CA ARG A 290 -1.07 -7.92 9.10
C ARG A 290 -1.75 -6.78 9.84
N TRP A 291 -3.00 -6.47 9.51
CA TRP A 291 -3.68 -5.35 10.15
C TRP A 291 -4.36 -5.74 11.46
N ARG A 292 -5.00 -6.92 11.53
CA ARG A 292 -5.73 -7.35 12.73
C ARG A 292 -4.92 -8.19 13.69
N LEU A 293 -4.15 -9.15 13.20
CA LEU A 293 -3.44 -10.09 14.07
C LEU A 293 -2.05 -9.61 14.47
N ALA A 294 -1.24 -9.10 13.55
CA ALA A 294 0.16 -8.84 13.83
C ALA A 294 0.40 -7.89 15.02
N PRO A 295 -0.34 -6.77 15.19
CA PRO A 295 -0.18 -5.92 16.38
C PRO A 295 -0.53 -6.65 17.68
N VAL A 296 -1.57 -7.50 17.67
CA VAL A 296 -1.99 -8.29 18.83
C VAL A 296 -0.94 -9.37 19.14
N LEU A 297 -0.44 -10.08 18.13
CA LEU A 297 0.60 -11.09 18.28
C LEU A 297 1.91 -10.50 18.85
N MET A 298 2.25 -9.28 18.48
CA MET A 298 3.40 -8.58 19.07
C MET A 298 3.20 -8.31 20.56
N ILE A 299 2.01 -7.90 20.96
CA ILE A 299 1.65 -7.69 22.37
C ILE A 299 1.64 -9.03 23.12
N LEU A 300 1.06 -10.09 22.53
CA LEU A 300 1.05 -11.42 23.14
C LEU A 300 2.47 -11.96 23.35
N ALA A 301 3.35 -11.81 22.37
CA ALA A 301 4.75 -12.19 22.52
C ALA A 301 5.44 -11.47 23.68
N LEU A 302 5.14 -10.18 23.88
CA LEU A 302 5.69 -9.40 24.98
C LEU A 302 5.13 -9.83 26.34
N ILE A 303 3.80 -9.94 26.45
CA ILE A 303 3.12 -10.33 27.71
C ILE A 303 3.51 -11.76 28.09
N GLY A 304 3.49 -12.68 27.13
CA GLY A 304 3.85 -14.08 27.38
C GLY A 304 5.28 -14.23 27.89
N ASN A 305 6.24 -13.54 27.25
CA ASN A 305 7.64 -13.59 27.68
C ASN A 305 7.86 -12.92 29.06
N THR A 306 7.16 -11.83 29.35
CA THR A 306 7.19 -11.21 30.69
C THR A 306 6.65 -12.18 31.76
N GLY A 307 5.58 -12.93 31.44
CA GLY A 307 5.06 -13.99 32.29
C GLY A 307 6.06 -15.15 32.49
N LEU A 308 6.77 -15.57 31.43
CA LEU A 308 7.82 -16.58 31.54
C LEU A 308 8.97 -16.14 32.46
N LEU A 309 9.41 -14.89 32.37
CA LEU A 309 10.41 -14.31 33.28
C LEU A 309 9.99 -14.40 34.73
N TYR A 310 8.69 -14.25 35.03
CA TYR A 310 8.18 -14.33 36.38
C TYR A 310 8.07 -15.77 36.93
N VAL A 311 7.64 -16.73 36.06
CA VAL A 311 7.34 -18.10 36.52
C VAL A 311 8.52 -19.08 36.32
N ALA A 312 9.43 -18.80 35.40
CA ALA A 312 10.55 -19.68 35.05
C ALA A 312 11.82 -18.89 34.69
N PRO A 313 12.32 -18.02 35.59
CA PRO A 313 13.44 -17.10 35.28
C PRO A 313 14.75 -17.82 34.97
N THR A 314 14.96 -19.01 35.49
CA THR A 314 16.20 -19.82 35.31
C THR A 314 16.12 -20.81 34.15
N SER A 315 15.03 -20.83 33.41
CA SER A 315 14.90 -21.71 32.24
C SER A 315 15.73 -21.18 31.08
N HIS A 316 16.57 -22.01 30.48
CA HIS A 316 17.35 -21.65 29.27
C HIS A 316 16.48 -21.19 28.11
N VAL A 317 15.26 -21.72 27.97
CA VAL A 317 14.29 -21.28 26.96
C VAL A 317 13.84 -19.85 27.25
N THR A 318 13.50 -19.55 28.51
CA THR A 318 13.10 -18.19 28.93
C THR A 318 14.26 -17.21 28.71
N GLU A 319 15.47 -17.57 29.13
CA GLU A 319 16.67 -16.76 28.96
C GLU A 319 16.93 -16.44 27.48
N PHE A 320 16.86 -17.44 26.61
CA PHE A 320 17.07 -17.26 25.17
C PHE A 320 16.00 -16.34 24.54
N ILE A 321 14.71 -16.61 24.80
CA ILE A 321 13.62 -15.82 24.24
C ILE A 321 13.70 -14.38 24.74
N THR A 322 13.96 -14.19 26.03
CA THR A 322 14.09 -12.86 26.61
C THR A 322 15.26 -12.08 26.04
N SER A 323 16.42 -12.71 25.93
CA SER A 323 17.61 -12.07 25.37
C SER A 323 17.39 -11.66 23.92
N ALA A 324 16.77 -12.54 23.11
CA ALA A 324 16.41 -12.24 21.73
C ALA A 324 15.40 -11.08 21.63
N GLN A 325 14.39 -11.08 22.49
CA GLN A 325 13.36 -10.01 22.50
C GLN A 325 13.94 -8.67 22.98
N VAL A 326 14.76 -8.66 24.04
CA VAL A 326 15.46 -7.47 24.51
C VAL A 326 16.37 -6.92 23.43
N ALA A 327 17.16 -7.78 22.78
CA ALA A 327 18.03 -7.38 21.68
C ALA A 327 17.22 -6.76 20.53
N PHE A 328 16.11 -7.38 20.15
CA PHE A 328 15.22 -6.85 19.09
C PHE A 328 14.70 -5.45 19.42
N TYR A 329 14.17 -5.23 20.63
CA TYR A 329 13.64 -3.91 21.00
C TYR A 329 14.75 -2.88 21.25
N ALA A 330 15.93 -3.29 21.75
CA ALA A 330 17.10 -2.42 21.85
C ALA A 330 17.57 -1.93 20.47
N LEU A 331 17.62 -2.85 19.48
CA LEU A 331 17.94 -2.51 18.10
C LEU A 331 16.86 -1.58 17.48
N ALA A 332 15.58 -1.81 17.78
CA ALA A 332 14.50 -0.94 17.34
C ALA A 332 14.62 0.46 17.95
N ALA A 333 14.94 0.58 19.25
CA ALA A 333 15.15 1.85 19.94
C ALA A 333 16.38 2.58 19.39
N LEU A 334 17.49 1.88 19.17
CA LEU A 334 18.68 2.44 18.53
C LEU A 334 18.36 2.94 17.11
N GLY A 335 17.61 2.15 16.33
CA GLY A 335 17.15 2.55 15.00
C GLY A 335 16.29 3.82 15.04
N PHE A 336 15.42 3.97 16.03
CA PHE A 336 14.64 5.20 16.25
C PHE A 336 15.54 6.42 16.51
N ILE A 337 16.53 6.30 17.39
CA ILE A 337 17.46 7.37 17.72
C ILE A 337 18.28 7.79 16.50
N LEU A 338 18.78 6.82 15.74
CA LEU A 338 19.56 7.08 14.54
C LEU A 338 18.72 7.72 13.42
N GLU A 339 17.47 7.27 13.22
CA GLU A 339 16.54 7.87 12.25
C GLU A 339 16.23 9.33 12.64
N ALA A 340 15.95 9.59 13.92
CA ALA A 340 15.72 10.94 14.44
C ALA A 340 16.95 11.85 14.25
N GLY A 341 18.17 11.30 14.40
CA GLY A 341 19.44 11.96 14.16
C GLY A 341 19.85 12.03 12.68
N ARG A 342 19.03 11.52 11.75
CA ARG A 342 19.32 11.43 10.31
C ARG A 342 20.60 10.66 9.95
N VAL A 343 20.99 9.71 10.81
CA VAL A 343 22.15 8.83 10.59
C VAL A 343 21.76 7.65 9.70
N LYS A 344 22.70 7.09 8.93
CA LYS A 344 22.46 5.92 8.09
C LYS A 344 22.22 4.68 8.99
N LEU A 345 21.04 4.07 8.85
CA LEU A 345 20.62 2.94 9.69
C LEU A 345 21.12 1.56 9.17
N GLY A 346 21.33 1.44 7.86
CA GLY A 346 21.58 0.14 7.27
C GLY A 346 20.48 -0.88 7.64
N TRP A 347 20.90 -2.06 8.11
CA TRP A 347 20.00 -3.14 8.53
C TRP A 347 19.20 -2.85 9.82
N LEU A 348 19.65 -1.92 10.69
CA LEU A 348 18.93 -1.49 11.89
C LEU A 348 17.60 -0.83 11.58
N ALA A 349 17.40 -0.34 10.35
CA ALA A 349 16.12 0.20 9.93
C ALA A 349 14.98 -0.83 9.99
N ALA A 350 15.25 -2.12 9.81
CA ALA A 350 14.21 -3.15 9.78
C ALA A 350 13.50 -3.37 11.14
N PRO A 351 14.21 -3.63 12.27
CA PRO A 351 13.57 -3.73 13.58
C PRO A 351 12.81 -2.45 13.98
N PHE A 352 13.42 -1.29 13.77
CA PHE A 352 12.79 -0.02 14.06
C PHE A 352 11.48 0.16 13.27
N TYR A 353 11.53 0.04 11.95
CA TYR A 353 10.36 0.27 11.11
C TYR A 353 9.27 -0.76 11.33
N PHE A 354 9.63 -2.00 11.68
CA PHE A 354 8.69 -3.04 12.06
C PHE A 354 7.87 -2.63 13.30
N VAL A 355 8.52 -2.22 14.39
CA VAL A 355 7.84 -1.74 15.62
C VAL A 355 7.02 -0.48 15.31
N PHE A 356 7.60 0.49 14.59
CA PHE A 356 6.95 1.72 14.19
C PHE A 356 5.64 1.48 13.44
N MET A 357 5.64 0.56 12.47
CA MET A 357 4.45 0.21 11.69
C MET A 357 3.35 -0.39 12.57
N HIS A 358 3.68 -1.28 13.52
CA HIS A 358 2.69 -1.88 14.41
C HIS A 358 2.10 -0.87 15.39
N VAL A 359 2.91 0.06 15.89
CA VAL A 359 2.42 1.20 16.70
C VAL A 359 1.47 2.07 15.88
N CYS A 360 1.82 2.38 14.61
CA CYS A 360 0.92 3.12 13.71
C CYS A 360 -0.38 2.37 13.44
N GLN A 361 -0.32 1.03 13.31
CA GLN A 361 -1.52 0.20 13.11
C GLN A 361 -2.45 0.24 14.33
N LEU A 362 -1.93 0.09 15.54
CA LEU A 362 -2.71 0.21 16.77
C LEU A 362 -3.36 1.60 16.90
N ARG A 363 -2.59 2.66 16.65
CA ARG A 363 -3.12 4.03 16.66
C ARG A 363 -4.16 4.26 15.58
N GLY A 364 -3.99 3.67 14.39
CA GLY A 364 -4.97 3.71 13.31
C GLY A 364 -6.27 3.01 13.67
N TRP A 365 -6.19 1.85 14.34
CA TRP A 365 -7.35 1.15 14.88
C TRP A 365 -8.11 2.02 15.89
N LEU A 366 -7.42 2.62 16.88
CA LEU A 366 -8.02 3.54 17.85
C LEU A 366 -8.69 4.72 17.14
N ARG A 367 -8.00 5.35 16.19
CA ARG A 367 -8.53 6.49 15.42
C ARG A 367 -9.79 6.14 14.64
N TYR A 368 -9.83 4.97 14.02
CA TYR A 368 -11.00 4.45 13.32
C TYR A 368 -12.13 4.11 14.28
N ARG A 369 -11.84 3.37 15.36
CA ARG A 369 -12.85 2.89 16.32
C ARG A 369 -13.57 4.02 17.06
N PHE A 370 -12.87 5.11 17.36
CA PHE A 370 -13.42 6.28 18.04
C PHE A 370 -13.89 7.40 17.07
N GLY A 371 -13.98 7.12 15.78
CA GLY A 371 -14.58 8.04 14.80
C GLY A 371 -13.78 9.31 14.48
N ASN A 372 -12.49 9.35 14.81
CA ASN A 372 -11.64 10.54 14.65
C ASN A 372 -10.93 10.64 13.29
N GLN A 373 -11.28 9.77 12.33
CA GLN A 373 -10.64 9.79 11.01
C GLN A 373 -11.52 10.47 9.98
N SER A 374 -11.08 11.65 9.52
CA SER A 374 -11.69 12.35 8.40
C SER A 374 -11.31 11.68 7.07
N VAL A 375 -12.25 11.68 6.12
CA VAL A 375 -12.00 11.34 4.70
C VAL A 375 -11.16 12.40 4.00
N LEU A 376 -11.17 13.62 4.52
CA LEU A 376 -10.44 14.73 3.95
C LEU A 376 -8.95 14.56 4.24
N TRP A 377 -8.12 14.69 3.21
CA TRP A 377 -6.67 14.63 3.37
C TRP A 377 -6.18 15.77 4.25
N GLU A 378 -5.54 15.43 5.37
CA GLU A 378 -4.70 16.40 6.08
C GLU A 378 -3.47 16.65 5.21
N ARG A 379 -3.22 17.91 4.89
CA ARG A 379 -2.06 18.31 4.09
C ARG A 379 -0.78 17.96 4.84
N THR A 380 0.01 17.05 4.31
CA THR A 380 1.44 16.99 4.64
C THR A 380 2.11 18.06 3.79
N THR A 381 2.73 19.05 4.41
CA THR A 381 3.49 20.09 3.71
C THR A 381 4.73 19.46 3.07
N ARG A 382 4.54 18.94 1.84
CA ARG A 382 5.63 18.48 0.98
C ARG A 382 5.99 19.67 0.08
N SER A 383 7.03 20.38 0.39
CA SER A 383 7.60 21.44 -0.45
C SER A 383 9.01 21.07 -0.81
#